data_14d12df53525969aa15abe3c9d57d396
#
_entry.id   14d12df53525969aa15abe3c9d57d396
#
_cell.length_a   1.000
_cell.length_b   1.000
_cell.length_c   1.000
_cell.angle_alpha   90.00
_cell.angle_beta   90.00
_cell.angle_gamma   90.00
#
_symmetry.space_group_name_H-M   'P 1'
#
loop_
_entity.id
_entity.type
_entity.pdbx_description
1 polymer ?
#
loop_
_entity_poly.entity_id
_entity_poly.type
_entity_poly.pdbx_seq_one_letter_code
_entity_poly.pdbx_strand_id
1 'polypeptide(L)'
;LMIFTAGNLLPAQVIFQPLFQMFKAIPWPDLLSDTNTGSLLGTKIGVIIIHVAFQTGFCTFVLSNYMKTIPKELGEAAAVDGASVWRQYFQIIMPLCRPAIAALATLEFTWLYNDFFWAVVLIQQGDQRPITSSVANLGGQFFSNDNLIAAGSMIIALPTLLVYLALQKQFISGLTLGASKG
;
A
#
# COMPACT_ATOMS: atom_id res chain seq x y z
N LEU A 1 11.53 14.94 -3.43
CA LEU A 1 11.42 13.55 -3.84
C LEU A 1 12.35 12.65 -3.00
N MET A 2 13.66 12.96 -2.90
CA MET A 2 14.64 12.16 -2.14
C MET A 2 14.26 11.95 -0.67
N ILE A 3 13.68 12.94 0.00
CA ILE A 3 13.25 12.82 1.40
C ILE A 3 12.12 11.78 1.53
N PHE A 4 11.16 11.77 0.60
CA PHE A 4 10.07 10.81 0.61
C PHE A 4 10.53 9.38 0.36
N THR A 5 11.56 9.17 -0.48
CA THR A 5 12.08 7.83 -0.75
C THR A 5 13.05 7.35 0.33
N ALA A 6 13.70 8.26 1.07
CA ALA A 6 14.65 7.91 2.12
C ALA A 6 14.02 7.07 3.24
N GLY A 7 12.73 7.31 3.56
CA GLY A 7 12.00 6.51 4.54
C GLY A 7 11.90 5.03 4.20
N ASN A 8 11.83 4.69 2.91
CA ASN A 8 11.76 3.30 2.45
C ASN A 8 13.10 2.56 2.51
N LEU A 9 14.22 3.26 2.75
CA LEU A 9 15.54 2.65 2.91
C LEU A 9 15.74 2.09 4.33
N LEU A 10 14.91 2.50 5.29
CA LEU A 10 14.98 1.98 6.65
C LEU A 10 14.21 0.67 6.75
N PRO A 11 14.85 -0.42 7.18
CA PRO A 11 14.14 -1.67 7.43
C PRO A 11 13.07 -1.48 8.51
N ALA A 12 11.86 -1.99 8.24
CA ALA A 12 10.75 -1.92 9.19
C ALA A 12 11.13 -2.47 10.58
N GLN A 13 11.99 -3.50 10.60
CA GLN A 13 12.48 -4.15 11.80
C GLN A 13 13.34 -3.25 12.70
N VAL A 14 13.98 -2.22 12.15
CA VAL A 14 14.80 -1.29 12.95
C VAL A 14 13.94 -0.25 13.66
N ILE A 15 12.86 0.17 13.03
CA ILE A 15 12.02 1.27 13.50
C ILE A 15 10.75 0.80 14.21
N PHE A 16 10.47 -0.53 14.28
CA PHE A 16 9.22 -1.01 14.83
C PHE A 16 9.03 -0.64 16.30
N GLN A 17 10.10 -0.72 17.10
CA GLN A 17 10.01 -0.45 18.54
C GLN A 17 9.71 1.03 18.86
N PRO A 18 10.41 2.03 18.30
CA PRO A 18 10.02 3.43 18.48
C PRO A 18 8.62 3.73 17.93
N LEU A 19 8.24 3.14 16.79
CA LEU A 19 6.89 3.31 16.25
C LEU A 19 5.82 2.71 17.17
N PHE A 20 6.05 1.51 17.68
CA PHE A 20 5.15 0.88 18.65
C PHE A 20 4.93 1.78 19.88
N GLN A 21 6.00 2.34 20.45
CA GLN A 21 5.89 3.25 21.60
C GLN A 21 5.14 4.54 21.23
N MET A 22 5.42 5.09 20.06
CA MET A 22 4.73 6.27 19.56
C MET A 22 3.22 6.01 19.39
N PHE A 23 2.83 4.88 18.77
CA PHE A 23 1.42 4.53 18.57
C PHE A 23 0.70 4.27 19.89
N LYS A 24 1.39 3.70 20.89
CA LYS A 24 0.88 3.53 22.24
C LYS A 24 0.65 4.87 22.96
N ALA A 25 1.51 5.86 22.70
CA ALA A 25 1.43 7.17 23.33
C ALA A 25 0.41 8.11 22.67
N ILE A 26 0.03 7.88 21.40
CA ILE A 26 -0.97 8.71 20.72
C ILE A 26 -2.36 8.35 21.24
N PRO A 27 -3.07 9.27 21.92
CA PRO A 27 -4.43 9.04 22.36
C PRO A 27 -5.36 8.92 21.15
N TRP A 28 -6.26 7.93 21.17
CA TRP A 28 -7.22 7.69 20.10
C TRP A 28 -8.62 7.55 20.69
N PRO A 29 -9.64 8.28 20.16
CA PRO A 29 -11.01 8.20 20.66
C PRO A 29 -11.59 6.79 20.52
N ASP A 30 -12.19 6.26 21.59
CA ASP A 30 -12.81 4.93 21.56
C ASP A 30 -13.94 4.81 20.54
N LEU A 31 -14.62 5.92 20.21
CA LEU A 31 -15.65 5.96 19.17
C LEU A 31 -15.11 5.60 17.77
N LEU A 32 -13.83 5.85 17.51
CA LEU A 32 -13.16 5.58 16.23
C LEU A 32 -12.20 4.38 16.33
N SER A 33 -12.26 3.66 17.45
CA SER A 33 -11.38 2.53 17.74
C SER A 33 -12.17 1.23 17.63
N ASP A 34 -11.56 0.24 16.99
CA ASP A 34 -12.06 -1.15 17.02
C ASP A 34 -11.74 -1.82 18.38
N THR A 35 -10.98 -1.14 19.25
CA THR A 35 -10.52 -1.65 20.53
C THR A 35 -10.59 -0.53 21.58
N ASN A 36 -11.01 -0.87 22.79
CA ASN A 36 -11.11 0.10 23.91
C ASN A 36 -9.74 0.34 24.58
N THR A 37 -8.70 0.56 23.78
CA THR A 37 -7.33 0.77 24.30
C THR A 37 -7.02 2.24 24.61
N GLY A 38 -7.88 3.18 24.19
CA GLY A 38 -7.64 4.62 24.31
C GLY A 38 -6.39 5.12 23.57
N SER A 39 -5.76 4.29 22.74
CA SER A 39 -4.56 4.62 22.00
C SER A 39 -4.69 4.18 20.54
N LEU A 40 -3.84 4.76 19.68
CA LEU A 40 -3.77 4.39 18.26
C LEU A 40 -3.27 2.94 18.06
N LEU A 41 -2.53 2.41 19.05
CA LEU A 41 -2.08 1.02 19.04
C LEU A 41 -3.27 0.08 19.17
N GLY A 42 -3.28 -0.99 18.40
CA GLY A 42 -4.36 -1.98 18.36
C GLY A 42 -5.47 -1.64 17.37
N THR A 43 -5.43 -0.49 16.71
CA THR A 43 -6.46 -0.06 15.78
C THR A 43 -6.12 -0.36 14.32
N LYS A 44 -7.12 -0.64 13.49
CA LYS A 44 -6.93 -0.77 12.02
C LYS A 44 -6.44 0.53 11.39
N ILE A 45 -6.87 1.67 11.93
CA ILE A 45 -6.41 3.00 11.51
C ILE A 45 -4.89 3.14 11.71
N GLY A 46 -4.35 2.61 12.82
CA GLY A 46 -2.91 2.58 13.05
C GLY A 46 -2.15 1.87 11.93
N VAL A 47 -2.65 0.71 11.49
CA VAL A 47 -2.06 -0.03 10.36
C VAL A 47 -2.18 0.75 9.05
N ILE A 48 -3.33 1.40 8.79
CA ILE A 48 -3.51 2.23 7.60
C ILE A 48 -2.51 3.39 7.59
N ILE A 49 -2.36 4.10 8.71
CA ILE A 49 -1.44 5.25 8.81
C ILE A 49 -0.01 4.84 8.50
N ILE A 50 0.47 3.70 9.05
CA ILE A 50 1.83 3.25 8.80
C ILE A 50 2.06 2.91 7.33
N HIS A 51 1.11 2.22 6.69
CA HIS A 51 1.20 1.91 5.28
C HIS A 51 1.16 3.18 4.42
N VAL A 52 0.26 4.11 4.68
CA VAL A 52 0.22 5.39 3.97
C VAL A 52 1.56 6.13 4.10
N ALA A 53 2.12 6.18 5.30
CA ALA A 53 3.39 6.87 5.54
C ALA A 53 4.55 6.26 4.73
N PHE A 54 4.68 4.92 4.73
CA PHE A 54 5.75 4.25 3.99
C PHE A 54 5.54 4.26 2.48
N GLN A 55 4.32 3.96 2.02
CA GLN A 55 4.05 3.83 0.60
C GLN A 55 3.95 5.16 -0.14
N THR A 56 3.65 6.26 0.55
CA THR A 56 3.62 7.60 -0.06
C THR A 56 4.93 7.94 -0.78
N GLY A 57 6.08 7.59 -0.19
CA GLY A 57 7.39 7.83 -0.80
C GLY A 57 7.57 7.08 -2.10
N PHE A 58 7.28 5.80 -2.10
CA PHE A 58 7.40 4.94 -3.27
C PHE A 58 6.40 5.34 -4.37
N CYS A 59 5.14 5.52 -4.03
CA CYS A 59 4.10 5.95 -4.97
C CYS A 59 4.45 7.30 -5.63
N THR A 60 4.92 8.27 -4.84
CA THR A 60 5.35 9.58 -5.33
C THR A 60 6.54 9.45 -6.29
N PHE A 61 7.51 8.60 -5.96
CA PHE A 61 8.67 8.35 -6.82
C PHE A 61 8.25 7.76 -8.16
N VAL A 62 7.46 6.70 -8.15
CA VAL A 62 7.02 6.01 -9.38
C VAL A 62 6.20 6.95 -10.26
N LEU A 63 5.16 7.58 -9.70
CA LEU A 63 4.28 8.47 -10.47
C LEU A 63 5.01 9.72 -10.97
N SER A 64 5.87 10.33 -10.17
CA SER A 64 6.67 11.48 -10.60
C SER A 64 7.59 11.14 -11.77
N ASN A 65 8.22 9.97 -11.77
CA ASN A 65 9.05 9.53 -12.88
C ASN A 65 8.22 9.21 -14.13
N TYR A 66 7.05 8.60 -13.97
CA TYR A 66 6.15 8.39 -15.09
C TYR A 66 5.67 9.71 -15.70
N MET A 67 5.26 10.68 -14.87
CA MET A 67 4.82 12.00 -15.35
C MET A 67 5.89 12.72 -16.17
N LYS A 68 7.18 12.51 -15.89
CA LYS A 68 8.28 13.08 -16.68
C LYS A 68 8.38 12.51 -18.09
N THR A 69 7.74 11.38 -18.37
CA THR A 69 7.72 10.78 -19.72
C THR A 69 6.62 11.38 -20.61
N ILE A 70 5.67 12.11 -19.99
CA ILE A 70 4.60 12.79 -20.72
C ILE A 70 5.19 14.00 -21.46
N PRO A 71 4.90 14.18 -22.75
CA PRO A 71 5.38 15.31 -23.54
C PRO A 71 4.94 16.65 -22.92
N LYS A 72 5.88 17.57 -22.77
CA LYS A 72 5.61 18.91 -22.16
C LYS A 72 4.68 19.75 -23.00
N GLU A 73 4.70 19.54 -24.30
CA GLU A 73 3.90 20.21 -25.32
C GLU A 73 2.39 20.11 -25.03
N LEU A 74 1.96 19.00 -24.39
CA LEU A 74 0.55 18.84 -23.98
C LEU A 74 0.14 19.85 -22.91
N GLY A 75 1.02 20.12 -21.94
CA GLY A 75 0.79 21.10 -20.92
C GLY A 75 0.87 22.54 -21.46
N GLU A 76 1.83 22.81 -22.35
CA GLU A 76 2.02 24.10 -22.99
C GLU A 76 0.83 24.45 -23.90
N ALA A 77 0.35 23.52 -24.73
CA ALA A 77 -0.85 23.71 -25.54
C ALA A 77 -2.08 23.99 -24.67
N ALA A 78 -2.28 23.22 -23.61
CA ALA A 78 -3.38 23.46 -22.68
C ALA A 78 -3.29 24.83 -21.97
N ALA A 79 -2.08 25.31 -21.68
CA ALA A 79 -1.89 26.65 -21.12
C ALA A 79 -2.26 27.74 -22.12
N VAL A 80 -1.92 27.58 -23.40
CA VAL A 80 -2.33 28.50 -24.50
C VAL A 80 -3.86 28.52 -24.63
N ASP A 81 -4.52 27.37 -24.46
CA ASP A 81 -5.99 27.24 -24.44
C ASP A 81 -6.64 27.79 -23.14
N GLY A 82 -5.86 28.40 -22.24
CA GLY A 82 -6.33 29.02 -21.00
C GLY A 82 -6.70 28.01 -19.91
N ALA A 83 -6.25 26.76 -19.99
CA ALA A 83 -6.50 25.78 -18.93
C ALA A 83 -5.67 26.12 -17.69
N SER A 84 -6.32 26.24 -16.53
CA SER A 84 -5.64 26.38 -15.25
C SER A 84 -4.80 25.15 -14.91
N VAL A 85 -3.79 25.28 -14.03
CA VAL A 85 -2.91 24.19 -13.59
C VAL A 85 -3.72 22.99 -13.04
N TRP A 86 -4.78 23.25 -12.26
CA TRP A 86 -5.65 22.21 -11.75
C TRP A 86 -6.41 21.47 -12.86
N ARG A 87 -6.88 22.21 -13.88
CA ARG A 87 -7.54 21.64 -15.03
C ARG A 87 -6.59 20.78 -15.86
N GLN A 88 -5.36 21.24 -16.09
CA GLN A 88 -4.31 20.46 -16.75
C GLN A 88 -4.01 19.17 -15.98
N TYR A 89 -3.87 19.27 -14.65
CA TYR A 89 -3.58 18.10 -13.80
C TYR A 89 -4.68 17.06 -13.87
N PHE A 90 -5.93 17.43 -13.59
CA PHE A 90 -7.02 16.46 -13.49
C PHE A 90 -7.57 15.99 -14.84
N GLN A 91 -7.55 16.83 -15.88
CA GLN A 91 -8.17 16.51 -17.16
C GLN A 91 -7.18 16.01 -18.22
N ILE A 92 -5.88 16.28 -18.05
CA ILE A 92 -4.87 15.86 -19.02
C ILE A 92 -3.88 14.91 -18.38
N ILE A 93 -3.15 15.33 -17.36
CA ILE A 93 -2.05 14.55 -16.80
C ILE A 93 -2.53 13.27 -16.09
N MET A 94 -3.52 13.37 -15.20
CA MET A 94 -4.03 12.22 -14.45
C MET A 94 -4.64 11.14 -15.36
N PRO A 95 -5.43 11.46 -16.40
CA PRO A 95 -5.88 10.46 -17.36
C PRO A 95 -4.73 9.77 -18.13
N LEU A 96 -3.69 10.49 -18.49
CA LEU A 96 -2.51 9.93 -19.13
C LEU A 96 -1.69 9.02 -18.18
N CYS A 97 -1.77 9.27 -16.87
CA CYS A 97 -1.12 8.43 -15.85
C CYS A 97 -1.92 7.16 -15.50
N ARG A 98 -3.13 6.96 -16.01
CA ARG A 98 -3.96 5.79 -15.68
C ARG A 98 -3.24 4.44 -15.76
N PRO A 99 -2.43 4.14 -16.80
CA PRO A 99 -1.72 2.87 -16.87
C PRO A 99 -0.71 2.68 -15.72
N ALA A 100 0.04 3.74 -15.38
CA ALA A 100 0.99 3.72 -14.27
C ALA A 100 0.29 3.61 -12.91
N ILE A 101 -0.83 4.31 -12.74
CA ILE A 101 -1.64 4.23 -11.51
C ILE A 101 -2.21 2.82 -11.35
N ALA A 102 -2.72 2.20 -12.41
CA ALA A 102 -3.26 0.85 -12.34
C ALA A 102 -2.18 -0.19 -12.02
N ALA A 103 -1.00 -0.08 -12.63
CA ALA A 103 0.14 -0.94 -12.33
C ALA A 103 0.59 -0.78 -10.86
N LEU A 104 0.72 0.47 -10.41
CA LEU A 104 1.09 0.79 -9.02
C LEU A 104 0.04 0.28 -8.04
N ALA A 105 -1.25 0.50 -8.30
CA ALA A 105 -2.33 0.02 -7.45
C ALA A 105 -2.33 -1.51 -7.32
N THR A 106 -2.02 -2.24 -8.39
CA THR A 106 -1.89 -3.71 -8.35
C THR A 106 -0.74 -4.15 -7.44
N LEU A 107 0.40 -3.47 -7.55
CA LEU A 107 1.58 -3.74 -6.75
C LEU A 107 1.32 -3.45 -5.27
N GLU A 108 0.77 -2.28 -4.98
CA GLU A 108 0.42 -1.84 -3.63
C GLU A 108 -0.64 -2.75 -3.00
N PHE A 109 -1.68 -3.13 -3.75
CA PHE A 109 -2.66 -4.09 -3.26
C PHE A 109 -1.99 -5.38 -2.83
N THR A 110 -1.09 -5.91 -3.65
CA THR A 110 -0.40 -7.17 -3.35
C THR A 110 0.46 -7.04 -2.09
N TRP A 111 1.21 -5.95 -1.93
CA TRP A 111 2.04 -5.73 -0.75
C TRP A 111 1.23 -5.51 0.51
N LEU A 112 0.22 -4.64 0.45
CA LEU A 112 -0.63 -4.32 1.61
C LEU A 112 -1.49 -5.51 2.04
N TYR A 113 -2.04 -6.24 1.07
CA TYR A 113 -2.83 -7.43 1.36
C TYR A 113 -2.00 -8.53 2.05
N ASN A 114 -0.75 -8.71 1.62
CA ASN A 114 0.16 -9.71 2.19
C ASN A 114 0.95 -9.17 3.40
N ASP A 115 0.64 -7.98 3.91
CA ASP A 115 1.31 -7.49 5.11
C ASP A 115 1.04 -8.40 6.30
N PHE A 116 2.11 -8.91 6.85
CA PHE A 116 2.13 -9.70 8.06
C PHE A 116 2.75 -8.93 9.22
N PHE A 117 3.82 -8.20 8.92
CA PHE A 117 4.67 -7.62 9.95
C PHE A 117 3.95 -6.51 10.74
N TRP A 118 3.45 -5.50 10.07
CA TRP A 118 2.77 -4.38 10.73
C TRP A 118 1.45 -4.80 11.35
N ALA A 119 0.74 -5.73 10.71
CA ALA A 119 -0.49 -6.29 11.26
C ALA A 119 -0.23 -7.00 12.61
N VAL A 120 0.83 -7.80 12.72
CA VAL A 120 1.17 -8.51 13.96
C VAL A 120 1.73 -7.57 15.03
N VAL A 121 2.55 -6.59 14.63
CA VAL A 121 3.17 -5.63 15.55
C VAL A 121 2.15 -4.66 16.14
N LEU A 122 1.25 -4.11 15.31
CA LEU A 122 0.34 -3.06 15.73
C LEU A 122 -1.01 -3.57 16.23
N ILE A 123 -1.50 -4.71 15.74
CA ILE A 123 -2.77 -5.32 16.18
C ILE A 123 -2.47 -6.49 17.08
N GLN A 124 -2.66 -6.31 18.37
CA GLN A 124 -2.34 -7.33 19.38
C GLN A 124 -3.49 -8.33 19.58
N GLN A 125 -4.73 -7.93 19.34
CA GLN A 125 -5.90 -8.78 19.44
C GLN A 125 -6.03 -9.63 18.17
N GLY A 126 -5.99 -10.95 18.33
CA GLY A 126 -5.93 -11.90 17.21
C GLY A 126 -7.16 -11.89 16.31
N ASP A 127 -8.35 -11.58 16.86
CA ASP A 127 -9.63 -11.47 16.15
C ASP A 127 -9.74 -10.20 15.28
N GLN A 128 -8.92 -9.18 15.55
CA GLN A 128 -8.86 -7.93 14.79
C GLN A 128 -7.81 -7.94 13.68
N ARG A 129 -6.97 -8.96 13.64
CA ARG A 129 -5.90 -9.07 12.63
C ARG A 129 -6.45 -9.35 11.24
N PRO A 130 -5.78 -8.83 10.18
CA PRO A 130 -6.05 -9.22 8.81
C PRO A 130 -5.97 -10.74 8.62
N ILE A 131 -6.75 -11.27 7.69
CA ILE A 131 -6.83 -12.71 7.43
C ILE A 131 -5.46 -13.33 7.11
N THR A 132 -4.60 -12.61 6.42
CA THR A 132 -3.25 -13.04 6.05
C THR A 132 -2.35 -13.30 7.26
N SER A 133 -2.47 -12.50 8.31
CA SER A 133 -1.73 -12.70 9.56
C SER A 133 -2.44 -13.68 10.51
N SER A 134 -3.75 -13.87 10.35
CA SER A 134 -4.54 -14.76 11.21
C SER A 134 -4.27 -16.25 10.97
N VAL A 135 -3.86 -16.62 9.75
CA VAL A 135 -3.50 -18.03 9.44
C VAL A 135 -2.34 -18.53 10.29
N ALA A 136 -1.41 -17.66 10.66
CA ALA A 136 -0.32 -18.02 11.57
C ALA A 136 -0.83 -18.52 12.94
N ASN A 137 -2.03 -18.12 13.36
CA ASN A 137 -2.65 -18.56 14.62
C ASN A 137 -3.31 -19.94 14.50
N LEU A 138 -3.49 -20.50 13.29
CA LEU A 138 -4.02 -21.83 13.08
C LEU A 138 -2.99 -22.92 13.41
N GLY A 139 -1.72 -22.56 13.44
CA GLY A 139 -0.65 -23.40 13.97
C GLY A 139 -0.56 -23.22 15.48
N GLY A 140 -1.16 -24.10 16.26
CA GLY A 140 -1.01 -24.11 17.72
C GLY A 140 0.41 -24.54 18.14
N GLN A 141 0.81 -24.17 19.38
CA GLN A 141 2.13 -24.57 19.91
C GLN A 141 2.30 -26.08 20.07
N PHE A 142 1.21 -26.81 20.25
CA PHE A 142 1.24 -28.26 20.54
C PHE A 142 0.52 -29.12 19.49
N PHE A 143 -0.39 -28.54 18.73
CA PHE A 143 -1.14 -29.24 17.69
C PHE A 143 -1.28 -28.33 16.46
N SER A 144 -0.76 -28.79 15.34
CA SER A 144 -0.93 -28.15 14.03
C SER A 144 -1.92 -28.96 13.21
N ASN A 145 -2.95 -28.33 12.68
CA ASN A 145 -3.80 -28.93 11.68
C ASN A 145 -3.36 -28.45 10.30
N ASP A 146 -2.45 -29.18 9.68
CA ASP A 146 -1.84 -28.80 8.41
C ASP A 146 -2.87 -28.70 7.29
N ASN A 147 -3.93 -29.48 7.32
CA ASN A 147 -5.02 -29.37 6.35
C ASN A 147 -5.79 -28.06 6.49
N LEU A 148 -6.02 -27.59 7.73
CA LEU A 148 -6.68 -26.31 7.99
C LEU A 148 -5.80 -25.15 7.57
N ILE A 149 -4.50 -25.21 7.85
CA ILE A 149 -3.52 -24.21 7.42
C ILE A 149 -3.45 -24.17 5.90
N ALA A 150 -3.39 -25.31 5.23
CA ALA A 150 -3.38 -25.40 3.78
C ALA A 150 -4.65 -24.81 3.16
N ALA A 151 -5.82 -25.18 3.68
CA ALA A 151 -7.11 -24.66 3.21
C ALA A 151 -7.20 -23.14 3.43
N GLY A 152 -6.82 -22.65 4.61
CA GLY A 152 -6.79 -21.22 4.92
C GLY A 152 -5.84 -20.45 3.99
N SER A 153 -4.66 -20.99 3.72
CA SER A 153 -3.67 -20.38 2.81
C SER A 153 -4.19 -20.29 1.38
N MET A 154 -4.89 -21.33 0.90
CA MET A 154 -5.54 -21.29 -0.42
C MET A 154 -6.60 -20.19 -0.50
N ILE A 155 -7.46 -20.05 0.51
CA ILE A 155 -8.49 -19.02 0.56
C ILE A 155 -7.84 -17.62 0.54
N ILE A 156 -6.76 -17.43 1.29
CA ILE A 156 -6.02 -16.16 1.35
C ILE A 156 -5.33 -15.82 0.03
N ALA A 157 -4.87 -16.82 -0.72
CA ALA A 157 -4.24 -16.58 -2.01
C ALA A 157 -5.22 -16.10 -3.09
N LEU A 158 -6.52 -16.46 -2.98
CA LEU A 158 -7.52 -16.16 -4.00
C LEU A 158 -7.68 -14.67 -4.32
N PRO A 159 -7.83 -13.73 -3.36
CA PRO A 159 -7.97 -12.31 -3.67
C PRO A 159 -6.78 -11.74 -4.45
N THR A 160 -5.55 -12.10 -4.07
CA THR A 160 -4.34 -11.66 -4.78
C THR A 160 -4.32 -12.20 -6.21
N LEU A 161 -4.66 -13.47 -6.39
CA LEU A 161 -4.75 -14.09 -7.71
C LEU A 161 -5.82 -13.43 -8.58
N LEU A 162 -7.01 -13.16 -8.04
CA LEU A 162 -8.09 -12.50 -8.76
C LEU A 162 -7.72 -11.08 -9.19
N VAL A 163 -7.12 -10.30 -8.30
CA VAL A 163 -6.65 -8.94 -8.62
C VAL A 163 -5.56 -8.99 -9.68
N TYR A 164 -4.61 -9.91 -9.57
CA TYR A 164 -3.58 -10.10 -10.57
C TYR A 164 -4.18 -10.44 -11.95
N LEU A 165 -5.07 -11.42 -12.02
CA LEU A 165 -5.72 -11.82 -13.28
C LEU A 165 -6.55 -10.68 -13.90
N ALA A 166 -7.21 -9.88 -13.08
CA ALA A 166 -8.01 -8.75 -13.54
C ALA A 166 -7.12 -7.61 -14.09
N LEU A 167 -5.96 -7.37 -13.48
CA LEU A 167 -5.12 -6.21 -13.75
C LEU A 167 -3.80 -6.54 -14.48
N GLN A 168 -3.55 -7.81 -14.85
CA GLN A 168 -2.30 -8.25 -15.49
C GLN A 168 -1.95 -7.47 -16.76
N LYS A 169 -2.94 -7.09 -17.58
CA LYS A 169 -2.70 -6.30 -18.79
C LYS A 169 -2.15 -4.91 -18.48
N GLN A 170 -2.70 -4.25 -17.46
CA GLN A 170 -2.25 -2.94 -17.01
C GLN A 170 -0.84 -3.02 -16.41
N PHE A 171 -0.59 -4.09 -15.64
CA PHE A 171 0.74 -4.35 -15.06
C PHE A 171 1.81 -4.51 -16.13
N ILE A 172 1.56 -5.34 -17.15
CA ILE A 172 2.49 -5.56 -18.26
C ILE A 172 2.72 -4.25 -19.05
N SER A 173 1.65 -3.51 -19.37
CA SER A 173 1.78 -2.24 -20.10
C SER A 173 2.54 -1.17 -19.32
N GLY A 174 2.38 -1.11 -18.00
CA GLY A 174 3.10 -0.19 -17.12
C GLY A 174 4.61 -0.47 -17.07
N LEU A 175 5.00 -1.74 -17.07
CA LEU A 175 6.41 -2.15 -17.06
C LEU A 175 7.11 -1.93 -18.44
N THR A 176 6.41 -2.18 -19.54
CA THR A 176 7.00 -2.06 -20.89
C THR A 176 7.22 -0.60 -21.31
N LEU A 177 6.39 0.34 -20.85
CA LEU A 177 6.59 1.77 -21.12
C LEU A 177 7.89 2.34 -20.49
N GLY A 178 8.40 1.71 -19.43
CA GLY A 178 9.72 2.04 -18.85
C GLY A 178 10.90 1.42 -19.59
N ALA A 179 10.70 0.33 -20.32
CA ALA A 179 11.75 -0.44 -20.98
C ALA A 179 12.03 -0.03 -22.45
N SER A 180 11.14 0.74 -23.09
CA SER A 180 11.24 1.09 -24.51
C SER A 180 12.15 2.27 -24.83
N LYS A 181 13.00 2.72 -23.90
CA LYS A 181 14.04 3.74 -24.10
C LYS A 181 15.45 3.13 -24.05
N GLY A 182 15.63 2.02 -24.76
CA GLY A 182 16.93 1.47 -25.10
C GLY A 182 17.11 1.43 -26.59
#